data_f3eca0aa63d2b6f68290df64bd29ddfb
#
_entry.id   f3eca0aa63d2b6f68290df64bd29ddfb
#
_cell.length_a   1.000
_cell.length_b   1.000
_cell.length_c   1.000
_cell.angle_alpha   90.00
_cell.angle_beta   90.00
_cell.angle_gamma   90.00
#
_symmetry.space_group_name_H-M   'P 1'
#
loop_
_entity.id
_entity.type
_entity.pdbx_description
1 polymer ?
#
loop_
_entity_poly.entity_id
_entity_poly.type
_entity_poly.pdbx_seq_one_letter_code
_entity_poly.pdbx_strand_id
1 'polypeptide(L)'
;SLSSNAATKNLPATKAEKVGMSSERMKRMTALGDRYIQNKQVAGMVNLVMRNGKVVHYEAHRSKGANDSRPMQKDDLFRIYSMTKPITAAAAMQLYEQGKFQLSDPVSKFVPELKDVKVLNANGQLEDQDAQMTMHQLLTHTTGLSYGFAAQVDLVDQAYMGADIWAAKDLDEFAQRVAKLPLKFQPGSRYHYSIAVDITGLCLLYTS
;
A
#
# COMPACT_ATOMS: atom_id res chain seq x y z
N SER A 1 7.28 19.60 -19.53
CA SER A 1 6.05 20.06 -18.87
C SER A 1 4.90 19.15 -19.30
N LEU A 2 4.56 18.19 -18.46
CA LEU A 2 3.36 17.37 -18.61
C LEU A 2 2.17 18.26 -18.20
N SER A 3 1.44 18.76 -19.17
CA SER A 3 0.16 19.43 -18.97
C SER A 3 -0.85 18.39 -18.48
N SER A 4 -1.09 18.33 -17.18
CA SER A 4 -2.16 17.51 -16.61
C SER A 4 -3.51 18.20 -16.85
N ASN A 5 -4.05 18.07 -18.05
CA ASN A 5 -5.47 18.29 -18.34
C ASN A 5 -6.26 17.00 -18.03
N ALA A 6 -6.08 16.44 -16.86
CA ALA A 6 -7.08 15.54 -16.30
C ALA A 6 -8.23 16.43 -15.82
N ALA A 7 -9.24 16.64 -16.67
CA ALA A 7 -10.51 17.17 -16.23
C ALA A 7 -10.96 16.30 -15.05
N THR A 8 -10.91 16.85 -13.84
CA THR A 8 -11.51 16.25 -12.65
C THR A 8 -13.01 16.17 -12.95
N LYS A 9 -13.46 15.02 -13.46
CA LYS A 9 -14.90 14.74 -13.53
C LYS A 9 -15.36 14.84 -12.09
N ASN A 10 -16.13 15.90 -11.77
CA ASN A 10 -16.74 16.01 -10.47
C ASN A 10 -17.49 14.72 -10.19
N LEU A 11 -17.12 14.04 -9.13
CA LEU A 11 -17.80 12.82 -8.70
C LEU A 11 -19.28 13.15 -8.49
N PRO A 12 -20.22 12.37 -9.03
CA PRO A 12 -21.64 12.67 -8.91
C PRO A 12 -22.04 12.69 -7.43
N ALA A 13 -22.64 13.77 -6.98
CA ALA A 13 -23.11 13.91 -5.61
C ALA A 13 -24.62 13.64 -5.52
N THR A 14 -25.07 13.18 -4.35
CA THR A 14 -26.49 12.94 -4.05
C THR A 14 -26.80 13.13 -2.57
N LYS A 15 -28.09 13.27 -2.24
CA LYS A 15 -28.52 13.18 -0.83
C LYS A 15 -28.33 11.76 -0.31
N ALA A 16 -27.88 11.62 0.92
CA ALA A 16 -27.59 10.32 1.56
C ALA A 16 -28.80 9.37 1.51
N GLU A 17 -30.02 9.90 1.70
CA GLU A 17 -31.27 9.13 1.70
C GLU A 17 -31.54 8.45 0.35
N LYS A 18 -31.14 9.06 -0.77
CA LYS A 18 -31.34 8.46 -2.11
C LYS A 18 -30.51 7.20 -2.35
N VAL A 19 -29.53 6.96 -1.52
CA VAL A 19 -28.65 5.77 -1.59
C VAL A 19 -28.71 4.94 -0.32
N GLY A 20 -29.78 5.09 0.50
CA GLY A 20 -29.98 4.31 1.71
C GLY A 20 -29.05 4.64 2.86
N MET A 21 -28.60 5.90 2.94
CA MET A 21 -27.79 6.45 4.05
C MET A 21 -28.58 7.58 4.72
N SER A 22 -28.07 8.09 5.85
CA SER A 22 -28.74 9.16 6.62
C SER A 22 -27.87 10.41 6.65
N SER A 23 -28.41 11.51 6.12
CA SER A 23 -27.76 12.84 6.21
C SER A 23 -27.53 13.27 7.66
N GLU A 24 -28.43 12.93 8.57
CA GLU A 24 -28.27 13.21 9.99
C GLU A 24 -27.05 12.47 10.57
N ARG A 25 -26.85 11.19 10.19
CA ARG A 25 -25.68 10.42 10.62
C ARG A 25 -24.39 10.96 10.00
N MET A 26 -24.42 11.48 8.79
CA MET A 26 -23.24 12.11 8.17
C MET A 26 -22.80 13.36 8.96
N LYS A 27 -23.73 14.14 9.54
CA LYS A 27 -23.37 15.25 10.42
C LYS A 27 -22.57 14.83 11.66
N ARG A 28 -22.70 13.56 12.11
CA ARG A 28 -21.90 13.03 13.22
C ARG A 28 -20.43 12.86 12.81
N MET A 29 -20.14 12.60 11.53
CA MET A 29 -18.76 12.58 11.02
C MET A 29 -18.16 13.98 11.02
N THR A 30 -18.91 15.00 10.59
CA THR A 30 -18.49 16.40 10.70
C THR A 30 -18.13 16.75 12.16
N ALA A 31 -19.04 16.49 13.09
CA ALA A 31 -18.83 16.75 14.51
C ALA A 31 -17.66 15.95 15.10
N LEU A 32 -17.43 14.73 14.62
CA LEU A 32 -16.27 13.93 15.03
C LEU A 32 -14.97 14.58 14.55
N GLY A 33 -14.89 14.98 13.28
CA GLY A 33 -13.74 15.67 12.70
C GLY A 33 -13.38 16.94 13.47
N ASP A 34 -14.39 17.79 13.74
CA ASP A 34 -14.22 19.02 14.52
C ASP A 34 -13.68 18.75 15.92
N ARG A 35 -14.18 17.69 16.60
CA ARG A 35 -13.72 17.29 17.92
C ARG A 35 -12.25 16.82 17.94
N TYR A 36 -11.82 16.02 16.94
CA TYR A 36 -10.42 15.61 16.81
C TYR A 36 -9.48 16.80 16.64
N ILE A 37 -9.93 17.79 15.87
CA ILE A 37 -9.18 19.03 15.65
C ILE A 37 -9.15 19.88 16.92
N GLN A 38 -10.29 20.11 17.59
CA GLN A 38 -10.37 20.87 18.85
C GLN A 38 -9.47 20.28 19.93
N ASN A 39 -9.42 18.94 20.00
CA ASN A 39 -8.56 18.21 20.94
C ASN A 39 -7.09 18.13 20.47
N LYS A 40 -6.72 18.81 19.39
CA LYS A 40 -5.36 18.81 18.80
C LYS A 40 -4.81 17.41 18.46
N GLN A 41 -5.69 16.44 18.21
CA GLN A 41 -5.31 15.08 17.83
C GLN A 41 -4.87 15.00 16.37
N VAL A 42 -5.44 15.85 15.50
CA VAL A 42 -5.02 16.05 14.10
C VAL A 42 -5.07 17.55 13.76
N ALA A 43 -4.22 17.99 12.85
CA ALA A 43 -4.15 19.38 12.41
C ALA A 43 -5.31 19.76 11.49
N GLY A 44 -5.69 18.87 10.60
CA GLY A 44 -6.79 19.01 9.65
C GLY A 44 -7.22 17.64 9.14
N MET A 45 -8.35 17.60 8.45
CA MET A 45 -8.95 16.34 7.97
C MET A 45 -9.76 16.60 6.69
N VAL A 46 -9.77 15.63 5.80
CA VAL A 46 -10.73 15.56 4.69
C VAL A 46 -11.49 14.25 4.80
N ASN A 47 -12.80 14.31 4.84
CA ASN A 47 -13.70 13.15 4.89
C ASN A 47 -14.47 13.03 3.57
N LEU A 48 -14.40 11.85 2.95
CA LEU A 48 -15.18 11.51 1.76
C LEU A 48 -15.94 10.20 2.01
N VAL A 49 -17.26 10.23 1.81
CA VAL A 49 -18.08 9.01 1.83
C VAL A 49 -18.83 8.91 0.51
N MET A 50 -18.73 7.73 -0.10
CA MET A 50 -19.43 7.39 -1.32
C MET A 50 -20.28 6.13 -1.13
N ARG A 51 -21.41 6.07 -1.83
CA ARG A 51 -22.21 4.85 -1.96
C ARG A 51 -22.85 4.79 -3.33
N ASN A 52 -22.85 3.59 -3.94
CA ASN A 52 -23.38 3.37 -5.29
C ASN A 52 -22.79 4.36 -6.32
N GLY A 53 -21.47 4.63 -6.25
CA GLY A 53 -20.78 5.55 -7.15
C GLY A 53 -21.09 7.04 -6.95
N LYS A 54 -21.80 7.43 -5.88
CA LYS A 54 -22.20 8.80 -5.60
C LYS A 54 -21.67 9.30 -4.27
N VAL A 55 -21.18 10.54 -4.27
CA VAL A 55 -20.71 11.23 -3.06
C VAL A 55 -21.90 11.65 -2.22
N VAL A 56 -21.93 11.27 -0.96
CA VAL A 56 -22.95 11.63 0.04
C VAL A 56 -22.43 12.55 1.13
N HIS A 57 -21.09 12.58 1.30
CA HIS A 57 -20.41 13.45 2.25
C HIS A 57 -19.01 13.75 1.73
N TYR A 58 -18.60 15.00 1.72
CA TYR A 58 -17.27 15.43 1.33
C TYR A 58 -16.96 16.77 1.98
N GLU A 59 -16.17 16.74 3.06
CA GLU A 59 -15.85 17.91 3.86
C GLU A 59 -14.36 17.99 4.17
N ALA A 60 -13.84 19.21 4.20
CA ALA A 60 -12.49 19.54 4.64
C ALA A 60 -12.60 20.37 5.94
N HIS A 61 -11.78 19.98 6.94
CA HIS A 61 -11.79 20.58 8.26
C HIS A 61 -10.44 21.23 8.55
N ARG A 62 -10.49 22.51 8.94
CA ARG A 62 -9.42 23.35 9.48
C ARG A 62 -8.15 23.48 8.59
N SER A 63 -6.93 23.21 9.11
CA SER A 63 -5.67 23.62 8.50
C SER A 63 -4.90 22.46 7.88
N LYS A 64 -3.97 22.77 6.96
CA LYS A 64 -3.17 21.77 6.24
C LYS A 64 -2.13 21.06 7.11
N GLY A 65 -1.72 21.67 8.22
CA GLY A 65 -0.74 21.07 9.12
C GLY A 65 -0.65 21.80 10.45
N ALA A 66 0.06 21.20 11.40
CA ALA A 66 0.25 21.78 12.73
C ALA A 66 0.92 23.17 12.67
N ASN A 67 1.81 23.35 11.71
CA ASN A 67 2.56 24.60 11.45
C ASN A 67 2.10 25.31 10.17
N ASP A 68 0.97 24.95 9.59
CA ASP A 68 0.42 25.53 8.37
C ASP A 68 -1.04 25.92 8.60
N SER A 69 -1.28 27.22 8.83
CA SER A 69 -2.61 27.77 9.11
C SER A 69 -3.53 27.91 7.89
N ARG A 70 -3.02 27.61 6.66
CA ARG A 70 -3.85 27.66 5.47
C ARG A 70 -5.02 26.67 5.59
N PRO A 71 -6.22 27.03 5.14
CA PRO A 71 -7.37 26.12 5.24
C PRO A 71 -7.15 24.88 4.38
N MET A 72 -7.51 23.72 4.96
CA MET A 72 -7.56 22.44 4.24
C MET A 72 -8.57 22.53 3.09
N GLN A 73 -8.16 22.05 1.92
CA GLN A 73 -9.01 21.98 0.74
C GLN A 73 -9.35 20.51 0.43
N LYS A 74 -10.48 20.30 -0.26
CA LYS A 74 -10.93 18.96 -0.64
C LYS A 74 -10.01 18.27 -1.64
N ASP A 75 -9.24 19.03 -2.39
CA ASP A 75 -8.30 18.62 -3.43
C ASP A 75 -6.82 18.70 -2.99
N ASP A 76 -6.56 18.89 -1.69
CA ASP A 76 -5.21 18.82 -1.18
C ASP A 76 -4.60 17.43 -1.36
N LEU A 77 -3.30 17.38 -1.58
CA LEU A 77 -2.55 16.13 -1.76
C LEU A 77 -2.22 15.49 -0.42
N PHE A 78 -2.48 14.20 -0.31
CA PHE A 78 -2.20 13.40 0.88
C PHE A 78 -1.24 12.25 0.56
N ARG A 79 -0.33 11.95 1.49
CA ARG A 79 0.38 10.67 1.49
C ARG A 79 -0.60 9.59 1.94
N ILE A 80 -0.97 8.70 1.03
CA ILE A 80 -1.99 7.67 1.32
C ILE A 80 -1.41 6.35 1.84
N TYR A 81 -0.07 6.25 1.97
CA TYR A 81 0.64 5.07 2.50
C TYR A 81 0.09 3.75 1.90
N SER A 82 -0.34 2.82 2.74
CA SER A 82 -0.81 1.50 2.30
C SER A 82 -2.09 1.51 1.47
N MET A 83 -2.82 2.62 1.41
CA MET A 83 -3.92 2.79 0.43
C MET A 83 -3.40 2.86 -1.01
N THR A 84 -2.10 2.99 -1.23
CA THR A 84 -1.43 2.82 -2.54
C THR A 84 -1.54 1.39 -3.05
N LYS A 85 -1.55 0.39 -2.16
CA LYS A 85 -1.52 -1.04 -2.54
C LYS A 85 -2.65 -1.49 -3.46
N PRO A 86 -3.93 -1.17 -3.19
CA PRO A 86 -5.01 -1.51 -4.13
C PRO A 86 -4.84 -0.85 -5.50
N ILE A 87 -4.25 0.34 -5.57
CA ILE A 87 -3.97 1.03 -6.85
C ILE A 87 -2.89 0.27 -7.62
N THR A 88 -1.79 -0.09 -6.96
CA THR A 88 -0.71 -0.92 -7.53
C THR A 88 -1.25 -2.28 -7.99
N ALA A 89 -2.06 -2.94 -7.16
CA ALA A 89 -2.67 -4.22 -7.50
C ALA A 89 -3.61 -4.10 -8.72
N ALA A 90 -4.40 -3.02 -8.82
CA ALA A 90 -5.25 -2.78 -9.99
C ALA A 90 -4.41 -2.58 -11.26
N ALA A 91 -3.29 -1.85 -11.19
CA ALA A 91 -2.35 -1.71 -12.31
C ALA A 91 -1.74 -3.07 -12.71
N ALA A 92 -1.37 -3.90 -11.74
CA ALA A 92 -0.91 -5.26 -12.00
C ALA A 92 -1.98 -6.09 -12.74
N MET A 93 -3.24 -6.04 -12.28
CA MET A 93 -4.32 -6.78 -12.92
C MET A 93 -4.63 -6.30 -14.34
N GLN A 94 -4.40 -5.03 -14.67
CA GLN A 94 -4.48 -4.55 -16.06
C GLN A 94 -3.42 -5.20 -16.97
N LEU A 95 -2.19 -5.38 -16.47
CA LEU A 95 -1.14 -6.09 -17.22
C LEU A 95 -1.42 -7.59 -17.32
N TYR A 96 -1.99 -8.18 -16.27
CA TYR A 96 -2.47 -9.56 -16.29
C TYR A 96 -3.56 -9.76 -17.37
N GLU A 97 -4.55 -8.90 -17.47
CA GLU A 97 -5.59 -8.91 -18.51
C GLU A 97 -5.00 -8.79 -19.92
N GLN A 98 -3.88 -8.08 -20.08
CA GLN A 98 -3.14 -7.96 -21.33
C GLN A 98 -2.23 -9.16 -21.62
N GLY A 99 -2.20 -10.17 -20.75
CA GLY A 99 -1.36 -11.36 -20.90
C GLY A 99 0.14 -11.11 -20.69
N LYS A 100 0.53 -10.00 -20.07
CA LYS A 100 1.94 -9.66 -19.84
C LYS A 100 2.60 -10.54 -18.79
N PHE A 101 1.84 -11.09 -17.87
CA PHE A 101 2.28 -12.08 -16.89
C PHE A 101 1.13 -13.01 -16.47
N GLN A 102 1.49 -14.12 -15.82
CA GLN A 102 0.54 -15.03 -15.19
C GLN A 102 0.69 -14.93 -13.68
N LEU A 103 -0.40 -15.18 -12.93
CA LEU A 103 -0.35 -15.19 -11.47
C LEU A 103 0.59 -16.26 -10.91
N SER A 104 0.80 -17.34 -11.66
CA SER A 104 1.76 -18.42 -11.34
C SER A 104 3.20 -18.12 -11.74
N ASP A 105 3.47 -17.04 -12.48
CA ASP A 105 4.85 -16.70 -12.85
C ASP A 105 5.70 -16.46 -11.57
N PRO A 106 6.93 -16.98 -11.55
CA PRO A 106 7.85 -16.67 -10.46
C PRO A 106 8.24 -15.19 -10.51
N VAL A 107 8.32 -14.57 -9.33
CA VAL A 107 8.73 -13.16 -9.18
C VAL A 107 10.11 -12.91 -9.79
N SER A 108 11.00 -13.90 -9.74
CA SER A 108 12.34 -13.85 -10.31
C SER A 108 12.38 -13.69 -11.83
N LYS A 109 11.28 -13.93 -12.53
CA LYS A 109 11.14 -13.62 -13.96
C LYS A 109 11.23 -12.12 -14.22
N PHE A 110 10.80 -11.29 -13.29
CA PHE A 110 10.76 -9.82 -13.38
C PHE A 110 11.81 -9.15 -12.48
N VAL A 111 12.13 -9.77 -11.35
CA VAL A 111 13.13 -9.31 -10.38
C VAL A 111 14.08 -10.47 -10.10
N PRO A 112 15.09 -10.68 -10.96
CA PRO A 112 16.01 -11.83 -10.88
C PRO A 112 16.74 -11.95 -9.54
N GLU A 113 16.97 -10.83 -8.86
CA GLU A 113 17.62 -10.76 -7.55
C GLU A 113 16.88 -11.58 -6.49
N LEU A 114 15.56 -11.75 -6.62
CA LEU A 114 14.73 -12.47 -5.66
C LEU A 114 14.67 -13.99 -5.90
N LYS A 115 15.45 -14.51 -6.87
CA LYS A 115 15.44 -15.93 -7.22
C LYS A 115 15.85 -16.84 -6.05
N ASP A 116 16.97 -16.51 -5.41
CA ASP A 116 17.65 -17.40 -4.46
C ASP A 116 17.55 -16.90 -3.01
N VAL A 117 16.52 -16.08 -2.72
CA VAL A 117 16.25 -15.59 -1.36
C VAL A 117 15.97 -16.78 -0.44
N LYS A 118 16.65 -16.81 0.71
CA LYS A 118 16.56 -17.91 1.68
C LYS A 118 15.40 -17.71 2.65
N VAL A 119 14.94 -18.79 3.23
CA VAL A 119 13.96 -18.83 4.31
C VAL A 119 14.67 -19.05 5.63
N LEU A 120 14.34 -18.29 6.67
CA LEU A 120 14.80 -18.58 8.03
C LEU A 120 13.83 -19.58 8.67
N ASN A 121 14.32 -20.82 8.91
CA ASN A 121 13.50 -21.87 9.50
C ASN A 121 13.38 -21.73 11.03
N ALA A 122 12.56 -22.58 11.64
CA ALA A 122 12.31 -22.55 13.08
C ALA A 122 13.57 -22.85 13.95
N ASN A 123 14.59 -23.46 13.37
CA ASN A 123 15.87 -23.73 14.05
C ASN A 123 16.86 -22.56 13.92
N GLY A 124 16.46 -21.44 13.30
CA GLY A 124 17.32 -20.28 13.05
C GLY A 124 18.34 -20.51 11.93
N GLN A 125 18.12 -21.48 11.06
CA GLN A 125 18.99 -21.79 9.92
C GLN A 125 18.35 -21.28 8.62
N LEU A 126 19.21 -20.84 7.70
CA LEU A 126 18.78 -20.47 6.35
C LEU A 126 18.64 -21.72 5.48
N GLU A 127 17.50 -21.85 4.83
CA GLU A 127 17.20 -22.92 3.89
C GLU A 127 16.71 -22.38 2.55
N ASP A 128 16.70 -23.21 1.53
CA ASP A 128 16.17 -22.84 0.23
C ASP A 128 14.63 -22.73 0.27
N GLN A 129 14.06 -21.97 -0.69
CA GLN A 129 12.64 -22.00 -0.93
C GLN A 129 12.24 -23.37 -1.50
N ASP A 130 11.16 -23.98 -1.00
CA ASP A 130 10.58 -25.21 -1.59
C ASP A 130 10.10 -24.95 -3.02
N ALA A 131 9.58 -23.75 -3.27
CA ALA A 131 9.24 -23.24 -4.58
C ALA A 131 9.44 -21.73 -4.59
N GLN A 132 9.82 -21.17 -5.76
CA GLN A 132 9.99 -19.73 -5.91
C GLN A 132 8.68 -18.99 -5.65
N MET A 133 8.77 -17.83 -4.97
CA MET A 133 7.60 -16.97 -4.77
C MET A 133 6.98 -16.52 -6.10
N THR A 134 5.65 -16.44 -6.16
CA THR A 134 4.89 -16.12 -7.36
C THR A 134 4.26 -14.73 -7.30
N MET A 135 3.82 -14.21 -8.46
CA MET A 135 3.06 -12.96 -8.57
C MET A 135 1.76 -13.01 -7.76
N HIS A 136 1.08 -14.16 -7.71
CA HIS A 136 -0.08 -14.35 -6.85
C HIS A 136 0.25 -14.15 -5.37
N GLN A 137 1.37 -14.72 -4.92
CA GLN A 137 1.79 -14.63 -3.52
C GLN A 137 2.23 -13.22 -3.13
N LEU A 138 2.79 -12.41 -4.04
CA LEU A 138 3.01 -10.98 -3.80
C LEU A 138 1.69 -10.25 -3.54
N LEU A 139 0.70 -10.43 -4.41
CA LEU A 139 -0.60 -9.76 -4.31
C LEU A 139 -1.41 -10.19 -3.08
N THR A 140 -1.16 -11.39 -2.55
CA THR A 140 -1.86 -11.95 -1.38
C THR A 140 -1.07 -11.87 -0.08
N HIS A 141 0.12 -11.26 -0.08
CA HIS A 141 1.00 -11.20 1.09
C HIS A 141 1.35 -12.58 1.67
N THR A 142 1.62 -13.57 0.81
CA THR A 142 1.97 -14.93 1.24
C THR A 142 3.39 -15.34 0.82
N THR A 143 4.25 -14.39 0.47
CA THR A 143 5.64 -14.64 0.05
C THR A 143 6.61 -14.95 1.18
N GLY A 144 6.29 -14.58 2.43
CA GLY A 144 7.25 -14.61 3.54
C GLY A 144 8.11 -13.34 3.69
N LEU A 145 7.99 -12.35 2.80
CA LEU A 145 8.60 -11.03 2.95
C LEU A 145 8.06 -10.31 4.21
N SER A 146 8.76 -9.30 4.72
CA SER A 146 8.35 -8.53 5.89
C SER A 146 8.48 -7.02 5.70
N TYR A 147 7.99 -6.25 6.69
CA TYR A 147 8.28 -4.83 6.92
C TYR A 147 9.24 -4.62 8.10
N GLY A 148 9.48 -5.63 8.93
CA GLY A 148 10.28 -5.50 10.14
C GLY A 148 9.51 -4.98 11.36
N PHE A 149 8.17 -5.03 11.38
CA PHE A 149 7.37 -4.42 12.46
C PHE A 149 7.52 -5.12 13.82
N ALA A 150 7.96 -6.36 13.86
CA ALA A 150 8.15 -7.12 15.10
C ALA A 150 9.64 -7.36 15.43
N ALA A 151 10.50 -6.41 15.09
CA ALA A 151 11.96 -6.53 15.27
C ALA A 151 12.40 -6.78 16.72
N GLN A 152 11.57 -6.49 17.72
CA GLN A 152 11.85 -6.76 19.13
C GLN A 152 11.83 -8.25 19.47
N VAL A 153 11.14 -9.08 18.68
CA VAL A 153 10.87 -10.49 18.99
C VAL A 153 11.09 -11.45 17.82
N ASP A 154 11.43 -10.94 16.64
CA ASP A 154 11.53 -11.74 15.42
C ASP A 154 12.83 -11.42 14.66
N LEU A 155 13.66 -12.45 14.43
CA LEU A 155 14.98 -12.30 13.80
C LEU A 155 14.92 -11.82 12.35
N VAL A 156 13.90 -12.22 11.59
CA VAL A 156 13.70 -11.74 10.22
C VAL A 156 13.37 -10.26 10.24
N ASP A 157 12.45 -9.85 11.11
CA ASP A 157 12.07 -8.45 11.24
C ASP A 157 13.23 -7.58 11.71
N GLN A 158 14.13 -8.11 12.58
CA GLN A 158 15.39 -7.44 12.95
C GLN A 158 16.28 -7.21 11.73
N ALA A 159 16.42 -8.22 10.85
CA ALA A 159 17.21 -8.11 9.63
C ALA A 159 16.61 -7.03 8.69
N TYR A 160 15.30 -6.99 8.52
CA TYR A 160 14.62 -5.96 7.70
C TYR A 160 14.81 -4.55 8.27
N MET A 161 14.71 -4.37 9.57
CA MET A 161 14.94 -3.07 10.22
C MET A 161 16.40 -2.63 10.09
N GLY A 162 17.36 -3.57 10.22
CA GLY A 162 18.78 -3.26 10.11
C GLY A 162 19.29 -3.01 8.69
N ALA A 163 18.56 -3.46 7.68
CA ALA A 163 18.99 -3.37 6.28
C ALA A 163 18.74 -2.00 5.63
N ASP A 164 17.98 -1.10 6.30
CA ASP A 164 17.62 0.23 5.79
C ASP A 164 17.19 0.22 4.31
N ILE A 165 16.25 -0.69 3.98
CA ILE A 165 15.81 -0.90 2.59
C ILE A 165 15.21 0.37 1.95
N TRP A 166 14.71 1.29 2.78
CA TRP A 166 14.10 2.54 2.33
C TRP A 166 15.09 3.65 1.98
N ALA A 167 16.37 3.49 2.35
CA ALA A 167 17.44 4.39 1.95
C ALA A 167 18.06 4.02 0.59
N ALA A 168 17.47 3.06 -0.13
CA ALA A 168 17.85 2.74 -1.50
C ALA A 168 17.65 3.95 -2.41
N LYS A 169 18.65 4.24 -3.25
CA LYS A 169 18.63 5.39 -4.17
C LYS A 169 17.69 5.20 -5.38
N ASP A 170 17.44 3.93 -5.73
CA ASP A 170 16.59 3.51 -6.83
C ASP A 170 15.96 2.13 -6.54
N LEU A 171 15.11 1.66 -7.42
CA LEU A 171 14.39 0.41 -7.27
C LEU A 171 15.28 -0.82 -7.46
N ASP A 172 16.34 -0.72 -8.24
CA ASP A 172 17.32 -1.82 -8.42
C ASP A 172 18.09 -2.04 -7.10
N GLU A 173 18.56 -0.96 -6.47
CA GLU A 173 19.20 -1.07 -5.16
C GLU A 173 18.20 -1.56 -4.09
N PHE A 174 16.95 -1.16 -4.16
CA PHE A 174 15.91 -1.67 -3.26
C PHE A 174 15.75 -3.19 -3.41
N ALA A 175 15.65 -3.71 -4.65
CA ALA A 175 15.58 -5.14 -4.91
C ALA A 175 16.82 -5.88 -4.40
N GLN A 176 18.03 -5.34 -4.64
CA GLN A 176 19.30 -5.92 -4.17
C GLN A 176 19.40 -5.95 -2.64
N ARG A 177 18.89 -4.94 -1.93
CA ARG A 177 18.85 -4.94 -0.47
C ARG A 177 17.87 -5.97 0.06
N VAL A 178 16.68 -6.06 -0.52
CA VAL A 178 15.64 -7.04 -0.14
C VAL A 178 16.13 -8.46 -0.40
N ALA A 179 16.84 -8.72 -1.51
CA ALA A 179 17.35 -10.03 -1.88
C ALA A 179 18.34 -10.64 -0.85
N LYS A 180 18.94 -9.82 -0.01
CA LYS A 180 19.87 -10.26 1.05
C LYS A 180 19.16 -10.64 2.35
N LEU A 181 17.84 -10.42 2.43
CA LEU A 181 17.05 -10.63 3.63
C LEU A 181 16.30 -11.96 3.56
N PRO A 182 16.21 -12.70 4.68
CA PRO A 182 15.48 -13.95 4.68
C PRO A 182 13.98 -13.75 4.63
N LEU A 183 13.27 -14.75 4.14
CA LEU A 183 11.82 -14.88 4.28
C LEU A 183 11.49 -15.45 5.67
N LYS A 184 10.32 -15.08 6.20
CA LYS A 184 9.83 -15.56 7.50
C LYS A 184 9.32 -17.01 7.46
N PHE A 185 9.00 -17.52 6.28
CA PHE A 185 8.43 -18.83 6.06
C PHE A 185 8.44 -19.17 4.57
N GLN A 186 8.22 -20.44 4.27
CA GLN A 186 8.13 -20.92 2.88
C GLN A 186 6.99 -20.22 2.13
N PRO A 187 7.26 -19.67 0.91
CA PRO A 187 6.28 -18.97 0.10
C PRO A 187 4.99 -19.78 -0.08
N GLY A 188 3.84 -19.12 0.13
CA GLY A 188 2.53 -19.73 0.03
C GLY A 188 2.00 -20.40 1.30
N SER A 189 2.82 -20.58 2.34
CA SER A 189 2.41 -21.33 3.53
C SER A 189 1.47 -20.57 4.47
N ARG A 190 1.57 -19.24 4.52
CA ARG A 190 0.71 -18.40 5.36
C ARG A 190 0.73 -16.93 4.95
N TYR A 191 -0.21 -16.17 5.47
CA TYR A 191 -0.29 -14.73 5.29
C TYR A 191 0.66 -13.98 6.24
N HIS A 192 1.37 -12.98 5.70
CA HIS A 192 2.09 -11.99 6.48
C HIS A 192 2.17 -10.67 5.72
N TYR A 193 1.55 -9.62 6.27
CA TYR A 193 1.56 -8.30 5.66
C TYR A 193 2.98 -7.75 5.53
N SER A 194 3.38 -7.33 4.32
CA SER A 194 4.79 -7.10 3.99
C SER A 194 4.97 -6.10 2.85
N ILE A 195 6.23 -5.87 2.47
CA ILE A 195 6.65 -5.11 1.28
C ILE A 195 6.27 -5.81 -0.05
N ALA A 196 5.51 -6.90 -0.02
CA ALA A 196 5.21 -7.68 -1.24
C ALA A 196 4.59 -6.84 -2.36
N VAL A 197 3.68 -5.90 -2.03
CA VAL A 197 3.07 -5.04 -3.06
C VAL A 197 4.03 -3.94 -3.53
N ASP A 198 5.02 -3.55 -2.73
CA ASP A 198 6.12 -2.67 -3.15
C ASP A 198 6.95 -3.39 -4.23
N ILE A 199 7.26 -4.68 -4.02
CA ILE A 199 7.90 -5.55 -5.03
C ILE A 199 6.99 -5.74 -6.26
N THR A 200 5.66 -5.86 -6.08
CA THR A 200 4.74 -5.87 -7.22
C THR A 200 4.90 -4.61 -8.07
N GLY A 201 4.97 -3.42 -7.44
CA GLY A 201 5.24 -2.17 -8.14
C GLY A 201 6.52 -2.20 -8.97
N LEU A 202 7.59 -2.80 -8.45
CA LEU A 202 8.84 -3.01 -9.18
C LEU A 202 8.63 -3.95 -10.38
N CYS A 203 7.93 -5.07 -10.20
CA CYS A 203 7.63 -6.01 -11.31
C CYS A 203 6.89 -5.32 -12.46
N LEU A 204 5.99 -4.35 -12.18
CA LEU A 204 5.23 -3.65 -13.21
C LEU A 204 6.13 -2.86 -14.17
N LEU A 205 7.25 -2.33 -13.70
CA LEU A 205 8.20 -1.58 -14.54
C LEU A 205 8.91 -2.47 -15.55
N TYR A 206 9.06 -3.75 -15.25
CA TYR A 206 9.73 -4.71 -16.14
C TYR A 206 8.76 -5.53 -17.00
N THR A 207 7.45 -5.32 -16.84
CA THR A 207 6.38 -5.98 -17.62
C THR A 207 5.71 -5.05 -18.61
N SER A 208 5.91 -3.74 -18.49
CA SER A 208 5.29 -2.70 -19.33
C SER A 208 6.05 -2.44 -20.63
#